data_0c05e654bf78bd1d08d50dee3961211d
#
_entry.id   0c05e654bf78bd1d08d50dee3961211d
#
_cell.length_a   1.000
_cell.length_b   1.000
_cell.length_c   1.000
_cell.angle_alpha   90.00
_cell.angle_beta   90.00
_cell.angle_gamma   90.00
#
_symmetry.space_group_name_H-M   'P 1'
#
loop_
_entity.id
_entity.type
_entity.pdbx_description
1 polymer ?
#
loop_
_entity_poly.entity_id
_entity_poly.type
_entity_poly.pdbx_seq_one_letter_code
_entity_poly.pdbx_strand_id
1 'polypeptide(L)'
;MAQENIKTKVVGVEIGLETTTTAIVDIRGNILSKDSFPTGDNPNVADYISRLSENIINLVDSNGGYETIRSVGISAPSGNFKMGSIVNSPNMPWKGVVPMAAMLRDRLGLAVALGNNAHVRAIGEHAYGAAHGLKVFILITMGSGLGSCFFSNGVPHLGQDGFTGEIGHTCIQIGGRQCGCGKLGCLEMYTSSKGIVYTAKEVLAESSEPSPLRQVEKLTGTQVIAFCHQGDALAREVMRRTGEMLGVGLANYASLVNPEAIIFTGKVTHAGEWLLDPAEQSFNEHVFHNIKGKVKFLTSGLEESEIDLLGASALAWEVEEYSLFK
;
A
#
# COMPACT_ATOMS: atom_id res chain seq x y z
N MET A 1 14.67 -11.89 -41.14
CA MET A 1 13.70 -11.42 -40.14
C MET A 1 14.37 -11.67 -38.79
N ALA A 2 14.80 -10.64 -38.07
CA ALA A 2 15.31 -10.78 -36.72
C ALA A 2 14.15 -11.37 -35.89
N GLN A 3 14.38 -12.48 -35.20
CA GLN A 3 13.47 -12.94 -34.16
C GLN A 3 13.40 -11.79 -33.13
N GLU A 4 12.24 -11.13 -33.02
CA GLU A 4 11.99 -10.25 -31.88
C GLU A 4 12.10 -11.11 -30.63
N ASN A 5 13.13 -10.90 -29.82
CA ASN A 5 13.29 -11.54 -28.55
C ASN A 5 12.12 -11.10 -27.65
N ILE A 6 11.21 -12.00 -27.38
CA ILE A 6 10.07 -11.73 -26.51
C ILE A 6 10.62 -11.46 -25.10
N LYS A 7 10.48 -10.24 -24.63
CA LYS A 7 10.85 -9.86 -23.25
C LYS A 7 9.88 -10.48 -22.28
N THR A 8 10.36 -11.42 -21.49
CA THR A 8 9.53 -12.27 -20.61
C THR A 8 9.62 -11.90 -19.14
N LYS A 9 10.40 -10.89 -18.81
CA LYS A 9 10.68 -10.47 -17.43
C LYS A 9 10.55 -8.96 -17.28
N VAL A 10 10.30 -8.53 -16.06
CA VAL A 10 10.33 -7.13 -15.63
C VAL A 10 11.15 -6.99 -14.36
N VAL A 11 11.53 -5.76 -14.03
CA VAL A 11 12.10 -5.43 -12.73
C VAL A 11 11.02 -4.79 -11.86
N GLY A 12 10.75 -5.37 -10.71
CA GLY A 12 9.96 -4.76 -9.64
C GLY A 12 10.89 -4.14 -8.60
N VAL A 13 10.58 -2.91 -8.18
CA VAL A 13 11.33 -2.18 -7.15
C VAL A 13 10.37 -1.71 -6.06
N GLU A 14 10.67 -2.07 -4.82
CA GLU A 14 10.05 -1.49 -3.63
C GLU A 14 11.02 -0.51 -2.99
N ILE A 15 10.66 0.76 -2.92
CA ILE A 15 11.40 1.77 -2.15
C ILE A 15 10.72 1.92 -0.80
N GLY A 16 11.18 1.15 0.19
CA GLY A 16 10.73 1.27 1.58
C GLY A 16 11.48 2.36 2.34
N LEU A 17 11.01 2.69 3.54
CA LEU A 17 11.66 3.69 4.40
C LEU A 17 13.04 3.22 4.92
N GLU A 18 13.16 1.95 5.23
CA GLU A 18 14.39 1.35 5.77
C GLU A 18 15.20 0.64 4.69
N THR A 19 14.51 -0.08 3.80
CA THR A 19 15.13 -0.96 2.81
C THR A 19 14.52 -0.72 1.44
N THR A 20 15.36 -0.68 0.42
CA THR A 20 14.98 -0.77 -0.99
C THR A 20 15.21 -2.20 -1.45
N THR A 21 14.20 -2.83 -2.03
CA THR A 21 14.26 -4.19 -2.58
C THR A 21 13.99 -4.17 -4.07
N THR A 22 14.78 -4.90 -4.83
CA THR A 22 14.63 -5.10 -6.27
C THR A 22 14.42 -6.57 -6.58
N ALA A 23 13.61 -6.89 -7.57
CA ALA A 23 13.36 -8.26 -8.01
C ALA A 23 13.20 -8.37 -9.51
N ILE A 24 13.65 -9.51 -10.06
CA ILE A 24 13.28 -9.94 -11.41
C ILE A 24 12.05 -10.82 -11.30
N VAL A 25 11.00 -10.46 -12.02
CA VAL A 25 9.69 -11.12 -11.97
C VAL A 25 9.25 -11.52 -13.37
N ASP A 26 8.76 -12.74 -13.51
CA ASP A 26 8.21 -13.23 -14.78
C ASP A 26 6.74 -12.76 -14.98
N ILE A 27 6.18 -13.04 -16.14
CA ILE A 27 4.80 -12.65 -16.50
C ILE A 27 3.73 -13.31 -15.61
N ARG A 28 4.07 -14.38 -14.90
CA ARG A 28 3.15 -15.08 -13.99
C ARG A 28 3.22 -14.55 -12.55
N GLY A 29 4.10 -13.58 -12.29
CA GLY A 29 4.34 -13.06 -10.95
C GLY A 29 5.33 -13.90 -10.12
N ASN A 30 6.07 -14.84 -10.73
CA ASN A 30 7.11 -15.56 -10.01
C ASN A 30 8.34 -14.66 -9.82
N ILE A 31 8.78 -14.48 -8.58
CA ILE A 31 10.02 -13.78 -8.25
C ILE A 31 11.19 -14.74 -8.53
N LEU A 32 11.97 -14.45 -9.57
CA LEU A 32 13.09 -15.30 -10.00
C LEU A 32 14.37 -15.02 -9.19
N SER A 33 14.58 -13.78 -8.84
CA SER A 33 15.68 -13.34 -7.97
C SER A 33 15.34 -12.01 -7.32
N LYS A 34 15.88 -11.74 -6.14
CA LYS A 34 15.74 -10.46 -5.44
C LYS A 34 17.02 -10.10 -4.70
N ASP A 35 17.24 -8.80 -4.55
CA ASP A 35 18.31 -8.23 -3.75
C ASP A 35 17.82 -6.97 -3.04
N SER A 36 18.50 -6.55 -1.97
CA SER A 36 18.08 -5.41 -1.18
C SER A 36 19.25 -4.66 -0.55
N PHE A 37 19.02 -3.37 -0.29
CA PHE A 37 19.99 -2.52 0.40
C PHE A 37 19.27 -1.46 1.27
N PRO A 38 19.94 -0.91 2.32
CA PRO A 38 19.37 0.13 3.15
C PRO A 38 19.08 1.41 2.37
N THR A 39 17.85 1.91 2.43
CA THR A 39 17.45 3.16 1.76
C THR A 39 18.14 4.38 2.36
N GLY A 40 18.25 4.43 3.70
CA GLY A 40 18.75 5.58 4.46
C GLY A 40 20.24 5.84 4.34
N ASP A 41 21.04 4.88 3.88
CA ASP A 41 22.50 5.01 3.72
C ASP A 41 22.88 6.01 2.61
N ASN A 42 21.91 6.42 1.77
CA ASN A 42 22.12 7.29 0.63
C ASN A 42 21.24 8.55 0.74
N PRO A 43 21.60 9.55 1.57
CA PRO A 43 20.82 10.77 1.73
C PRO A 43 20.81 11.65 0.49
N ASN A 44 21.78 11.49 -0.41
CA ASN A 44 21.83 12.18 -1.69
C ASN A 44 21.10 11.35 -2.76
N VAL A 45 20.17 11.97 -3.48
CA VAL A 45 19.38 11.31 -4.53
C VAL A 45 20.26 10.73 -5.63
N ALA A 46 21.31 11.46 -6.07
CA ALA A 46 22.18 11.00 -7.16
C ALA A 46 22.95 9.71 -6.77
N ASP A 47 23.44 9.64 -5.54
CA ASP A 47 24.15 8.46 -5.00
C ASP A 47 23.18 7.29 -4.85
N TYR A 48 21.96 7.56 -4.36
CA TYR A 48 20.90 6.55 -4.27
C TYR A 48 20.56 5.96 -5.64
N ILE A 49 20.36 6.81 -6.66
CA ILE A 49 20.07 6.37 -8.02
C ILE A 49 21.23 5.57 -8.61
N SER A 50 22.48 5.94 -8.32
CA SER A 50 23.64 5.17 -8.75
C SER A 50 23.59 3.75 -8.16
N ARG A 51 23.41 3.64 -6.84
CA ARG A 51 23.33 2.36 -6.14
C ARG A 51 22.16 1.50 -6.62
N LEU A 52 20.97 2.11 -6.77
CA LEU A 52 19.80 1.39 -7.28
C LEU A 52 20.01 0.89 -8.70
N SER A 53 20.62 1.71 -9.57
CA SER A 53 20.95 1.32 -10.95
C SER A 53 21.94 0.15 -10.98
N GLU A 54 23.01 0.21 -10.20
CA GLU A 54 23.99 -0.88 -10.08
C GLU A 54 23.35 -2.19 -9.58
N ASN A 55 22.47 -2.08 -8.59
CA ASN A 55 21.75 -3.23 -8.06
C ASN A 55 20.84 -3.86 -9.14
N ILE A 56 20.09 -3.05 -9.90
CA ILE A 56 19.26 -3.52 -11.01
C ILE A 56 20.11 -4.15 -12.11
N ILE A 57 21.20 -3.51 -12.53
CA ILE A 57 22.10 -4.02 -13.58
C ILE A 57 22.64 -5.42 -13.19
N ASN A 58 23.15 -5.57 -11.97
CA ASN A 58 23.66 -6.84 -11.49
C ASN A 58 22.60 -7.95 -11.48
N LEU A 59 21.38 -7.64 -11.07
CA LEU A 59 20.26 -8.59 -11.13
C LEU A 59 19.90 -8.96 -12.56
N VAL A 60 19.83 -7.97 -13.46
CA VAL A 60 19.50 -8.17 -14.88
C VAL A 60 20.56 -9.06 -15.56
N ASP A 61 21.84 -8.76 -15.36
CA ASP A 61 22.95 -9.53 -15.94
C ASP A 61 22.96 -10.99 -15.45
N SER A 62 22.66 -11.20 -14.16
CA SER A 62 22.58 -12.54 -13.57
C SER A 62 21.33 -13.33 -14.02
N ASN A 63 20.36 -12.68 -14.66
CA ASN A 63 19.08 -13.28 -15.07
C ASN A 63 18.84 -13.25 -16.60
N GLY A 64 19.88 -13.25 -17.39
CA GLY A 64 19.81 -13.40 -18.84
C GLY A 64 19.91 -12.11 -19.64
N GLY A 65 20.28 -10.99 -18.99
CA GLY A 65 20.59 -9.73 -19.66
C GLY A 65 19.40 -8.88 -20.06
N TYR A 66 19.70 -7.71 -20.57
CA TYR A 66 18.74 -6.65 -20.93
C TYR A 66 17.71 -7.05 -21.97
N GLU A 67 18.08 -7.93 -22.90
CA GLU A 67 17.17 -8.41 -23.93
C GLU A 67 15.98 -9.21 -23.39
N THR A 68 16.05 -9.68 -22.15
CA THR A 68 14.94 -10.39 -21.51
C THR A 68 14.01 -9.51 -20.70
N ILE A 69 14.45 -8.26 -20.40
CA ILE A 69 13.74 -7.31 -19.55
C ILE A 69 12.92 -6.33 -20.38
N ARG A 70 11.63 -6.21 -20.07
CA ARG A 70 10.71 -5.29 -20.71
C ARG A 70 10.83 -3.87 -20.17
N SER A 71 10.76 -3.72 -18.84
CA SER A 71 10.61 -2.42 -18.17
C SER A 71 10.87 -2.56 -16.66
N VAL A 72 10.83 -1.44 -15.97
CA VAL A 72 10.97 -1.33 -14.50
C VAL A 72 9.72 -0.69 -13.92
N GLY A 73 9.16 -1.29 -12.88
CA GLY A 73 8.09 -0.68 -12.09
C GLY A 73 8.58 -0.40 -10.67
N ILE A 74 8.11 0.69 -10.07
CA ILE A 74 8.53 1.15 -8.75
C ILE A 74 7.32 1.40 -7.87
N SER A 75 7.30 0.78 -6.68
CA SER A 75 6.44 1.11 -5.56
C SER A 75 7.19 2.03 -4.60
N ALA A 76 6.64 3.20 -4.28
CA ALA A 76 7.27 4.13 -3.36
C ALA A 76 6.26 4.92 -2.53
N PRO A 77 6.57 5.24 -1.24
CA PRO A 77 5.79 6.19 -0.47
C PRO A 77 5.77 7.56 -1.17
N SER A 78 4.59 8.19 -1.18
CA SER A 78 4.38 9.48 -1.88
C SER A 78 4.75 9.45 -3.37
N GLY A 79 4.75 8.27 -3.98
CA GLY A 79 4.93 8.10 -5.42
C GLY A 79 3.76 8.70 -6.19
N ASN A 80 4.06 9.46 -7.24
CA ASN A 80 3.06 10.03 -8.14
C ASN A 80 3.24 9.45 -9.54
N PHE A 81 2.28 8.66 -9.97
CA PHE A 81 2.34 7.96 -11.26
C PHE A 81 2.40 8.92 -12.45
N LYS A 82 1.59 10.00 -12.42
CA LYS A 82 1.54 10.98 -13.54
C LYS A 82 2.84 11.74 -13.72
N MET A 83 3.57 11.98 -12.63
CA MET A 83 4.84 12.71 -12.65
C MET A 83 6.06 11.77 -12.74
N GLY A 84 5.89 10.47 -12.49
CA GLY A 84 7.01 9.55 -12.34
C GLY A 84 7.97 9.93 -11.20
N SER A 85 7.44 10.55 -10.15
CA SER A 85 8.23 11.23 -9.12
C SER A 85 7.78 10.86 -7.71
N ILE A 86 8.70 10.90 -6.75
CA ILE A 86 8.37 10.92 -5.31
C ILE A 86 8.16 12.38 -4.93
N VAL A 87 6.99 12.71 -4.35
CA VAL A 87 6.58 14.10 -4.11
C VAL A 87 6.45 14.38 -2.61
N ASN A 88 7.32 15.24 -2.09
CA ASN A 88 7.27 15.75 -0.71
C ASN A 88 7.10 14.65 0.36
N SER A 89 7.76 13.52 0.19
CA SER A 89 7.66 12.41 1.14
C SER A 89 8.20 12.82 2.52
N PRO A 90 7.37 12.79 3.59
CA PRO A 90 7.78 13.27 4.92
C PRO A 90 8.86 12.39 5.54
N ASN A 91 8.83 11.09 5.22
CA ASN A 91 9.65 10.06 5.86
C ASN A 91 10.87 9.64 5.03
N MET A 92 11.00 10.14 3.79
CA MET A 92 12.17 9.88 2.95
C MET A 92 13.29 10.90 3.23
N PRO A 93 14.56 10.51 3.04
CA PRO A 93 15.69 11.44 3.22
C PRO A 93 15.67 12.59 2.21
N TRP A 94 15.05 12.38 1.04
CA TRP A 94 14.96 13.37 -0.03
C TRP A 94 13.73 14.25 0.12
N LYS A 95 13.89 15.54 -0.15
CA LYS A 95 12.81 16.53 -0.05
C LYS A 95 12.45 17.10 -1.42
N GLY A 96 11.26 17.68 -1.52
CA GLY A 96 10.73 18.23 -2.76
C GLY A 96 10.24 17.17 -3.73
N VAL A 97 10.39 17.43 -5.02
CA VAL A 97 9.99 16.54 -6.11
C VAL A 97 11.22 15.83 -6.66
N VAL A 98 11.27 14.51 -6.51
CA VAL A 98 12.36 13.67 -7.01
C VAL A 98 11.87 12.92 -8.26
N PRO A 99 12.34 13.24 -9.47
CA PRO A 99 11.88 12.61 -10.72
C PRO A 99 12.53 11.22 -10.91
N MET A 100 12.23 10.31 -9.99
CA MET A 100 12.87 9.00 -9.85
C MET A 100 12.79 8.16 -11.12
N ALA A 101 11.63 8.12 -11.78
CA ALA A 101 11.45 7.33 -12.99
C ALA A 101 12.33 7.84 -14.16
N ALA A 102 12.42 9.16 -14.33
CA ALA A 102 13.27 9.75 -15.36
C ALA A 102 14.76 9.50 -15.11
N MET A 103 15.19 9.68 -13.84
CA MET A 103 16.58 9.48 -13.46
C MET A 103 17.03 8.02 -13.67
N LEU A 104 16.18 7.04 -13.36
CA LEU A 104 16.48 5.63 -13.58
C LEU A 104 16.39 5.26 -15.06
N ARG A 105 15.38 5.75 -15.79
CA ARG A 105 15.27 5.53 -17.23
C ARG A 105 16.54 5.97 -17.96
N ASP A 106 17.06 7.15 -17.64
CA ASP A 106 18.23 7.72 -18.31
C ASP A 106 19.52 6.93 -18.01
N ARG A 107 19.58 6.21 -16.89
CA ARG A 107 20.72 5.34 -16.55
C ARG A 107 20.59 3.93 -17.09
N LEU A 108 19.37 3.37 -17.08
CA LEU A 108 19.15 1.97 -17.42
C LEU A 108 18.81 1.76 -18.91
N GLY A 109 18.36 2.82 -19.61
CA GLY A 109 17.85 2.68 -20.98
C GLY A 109 16.55 1.86 -21.08
N LEU A 110 15.86 1.63 -19.95
CA LEU A 110 14.59 0.91 -19.88
C LEU A 110 13.45 1.89 -19.58
N ALA A 111 12.25 1.55 -20.03
CA ALA A 111 11.05 2.26 -19.61
C ALA A 111 10.82 2.03 -18.09
N VAL A 112 10.49 3.11 -17.36
CA VAL A 112 10.31 3.08 -15.90
C VAL A 112 8.98 3.74 -15.54
N ALA A 113 8.15 3.03 -14.79
CA ALA A 113 6.95 3.57 -14.15
C ALA A 113 7.13 3.61 -12.63
N LEU A 114 6.48 4.59 -11.99
CA LEU A 114 6.50 4.72 -10.54
C LEU A 114 5.10 5.05 -10.03
N GLY A 115 4.67 4.41 -8.96
CA GLY A 115 3.39 4.68 -8.32
C GLY A 115 3.47 4.75 -6.80
N ASN A 116 2.41 5.30 -6.19
CA ASN A 116 2.21 5.20 -4.75
C ASN A 116 1.99 3.73 -4.36
N ASN A 117 2.52 3.32 -3.22
CA ASN A 117 2.42 1.94 -2.75
C ASN A 117 0.98 1.41 -2.69
N ALA A 118 -0.02 2.19 -2.26
CA ALA A 118 -1.41 1.73 -2.26
C ALA A 118 -1.95 1.49 -3.68
N HIS A 119 -1.61 2.36 -4.65
CA HIS A 119 -1.98 2.18 -6.06
C HIS A 119 -1.29 0.96 -6.67
N VAL A 120 0.01 0.81 -6.39
CA VAL A 120 0.83 -0.29 -6.91
C VAL A 120 0.35 -1.63 -6.34
N ARG A 121 0.04 -1.70 -5.05
CA ARG A 121 -0.57 -2.88 -4.41
C ARG A 121 -1.90 -3.26 -5.06
N ALA A 122 -2.75 -2.28 -5.38
CA ALA A 122 -4.01 -2.54 -6.07
C ALA A 122 -3.82 -3.14 -7.48
N ILE A 123 -2.82 -2.68 -8.22
CA ILE A 123 -2.43 -3.26 -9.51
C ILE A 123 -1.97 -4.71 -9.31
N GLY A 124 -1.15 -4.98 -8.28
CA GLY A 124 -0.69 -6.34 -7.94
C GLY A 124 -1.84 -7.28 -7.56
N GLU A 125 -2.76 -6.83 -6.72
CA GLU A 125 -3.96 -7.60 -6.35
C GLU A 125 -4.86 -7.91 -7.55
N HIS A 126 -4.97 -6.98 -8.50
CA HIS A 126 -5.72 -7.19 -9.72
C HIS A 126 -5.03 -8.19 -10.67
N ALA A 127 -3.69 -8.13 -10.75
CA ALA A 127 -2.92 -9.02 -11.64
C ALA A 127 -2.76 -10.43 -11.07
N TYR A 128 -2.46 -10.55 -9.76
CA TYR A 128 -2.00 -11.81 -9.16
C TYR A 128 -2.74 -12.22 -7.88
N GLY A 129 -3.57 -11.34 -7.30
CA GLY A 129 -4.15 -11.52 -5.97
C GLY A 129 -5.67 -11.62 -5.93
N ALA A 130 -6.25 -11.18 -4.80
CA ALA A 130 -7.67 -11.32 -4.48
C ALA A 130 -8.60 -10.49 -5.37
N ALA A 131 -8.08 -9.48 -6.08
CA ALA A 131 -8.86 -8.66 -7.01
C ALA A 131 -8.90 -9.23 -8.44
N HIS A 132 -8.32 -10.40 -8.69
CA HIS A 132 -8.33 -10.97 -10.03
C HIS A 132 -9.76 -11.16 -10.55
N GLY A 133 -10.04 -10.57 -11.72
CA GLY A 133 -11.37 -10.59 -12.35
C GLY A 133 -12.38 -9.56 -11.81
N LEU A 134 -12.09 -8.83 -10.76
CA LEU A 134 -12.92 -7.72 -10.29
C LEU A 134 -12.72 -6.49 -11.19
N LYS A 135 -13.82 -5.77 -11.45
CA LYS A 135 -13.78 -4.55 -12.26
C LYS A 135 -13.71 -3.28 -11.42
N VAL A 136 -14.37 -3.29 -10.27
CA VAL A 136 -14.43 -2.14 -9.35
C VAL A 136 -14.20 -2.63 -7.94
N PHE A 137 -13.13 -2.18 -7.31
CA PHE A 137 -12.82 -2.50 -5.92
C PHE A 137 -12.10 -1.35 -5.22
N ILE A 138 -12.07 -1.41 -3.90
CA ILE A 138 -11.27 -0.52 -3.05
C ILE A 138 -10.19 -1.38 -2.38
N LEU A 139 -8.93 -1.01 -2.53
CA LEU A 139 -7.86 -1.58 -1.71
C LEU A 139 -7.61 -0.67 -0.52
N ILE A 140 -7.47 -1.26 0.66
CA ILE A 140 -7.14 -0.59 1.92
C ILE A 140 -5.84 -1.17 2.47
N THR A 141 -4.87 -0.30 2.70
CA THR A 141 -3.59 -0.66 3.33
C THR A 141 -3.57 -0.13 4.76
N MET A 142 -3.51 -1.02 5.74
CA MET A 142 -3.55 -0.70 7.16
C MET A 142 -2.23 -1.01 7.85
N GLY A 143 -1.46 0.02 8.14
CA GLY A 143 -0.14 -0.08 8.77
C GLY A 143 0.13 1.07 9.73
N SER A 144 1.30 1.72 9.62
CA SER A 144 1.62 2.97 10.33
C SER A 144 0.66 4.10 9.99
N GLY A 145 0.11 4.10 8.77
CA GLY A 145 -0.95 4.95 8.27
C GLY A 145 -2.12 4.14 7.70
N LEU A 146 -3.03 4.83 7.00
CA LEU A 146 -4.14 4.26 6.26
C LEU A 146 -4.08 4.73 4.81
N GLY A 147 -3.60 3.88 3.93
CA GLY A 147 -3.60 4.12 2.49
C GLY A 147 -4.78 3.45 1.80
N SER A 148 -5.13 3.92 0.61
CA SER A 148 -6.13 3.25 -0.21
C SER A 148 -5.97 3.54 -1.70
N CYS A 149 -6.61 2.68 -2.50
CA CYS A 149 -6.73 2.86 -3.94
C CYS A 149 -8.17 2.55 -4.37
N PHE A 150 -8.76 3.43 -5.13
CA PHE A 150 -9.98 3.16 -5.90
C PHE A 150 -9.57 2.59 -7.26
N PHE A 151 -10.03 1.38 -7.54
CA PHE A 151 -9.73 0.69 -8.78
C PHE A 151 -11.00 0.51 -9.60
N SER A 152 -10.98 0.90 -10.87
CA SER A 152 -12.15 0.80 -11.75
C SER A 152 -11.72 0.57 -13.19
N ASN A 153 -12.42 -0.34 -13.87
CA ASN A 153 -12.18 -0.67 -15.28
C ASN A 153 -10.73 -1.08 -15.61
N GLY A 154 -10.10 -1.83 -14.71
CA GLY A 154 -8.76 -2.36 -14.93
C GLY A 154 -7.61 -1.42 -14.53
N VAL A 155 -7.91 -0.22 -14.01
CA VAL A 155 -6.88 0.77 -13.66
C VAL A 155 -7.18 1.47 -12.32
N PRO A 156 -6.14 1.90 -11.59
CA PRO A 156 -6.33 2.76 -10.43
C PRO A 156 -6.86 4.14 -10.84
N HIS A 157 -7.81 4.66 -10.08
CA HIS A 157 -8.30 6.02 -10.27
C HIS A 157 -7.29 7.01 -9.68
N LEU A 158 -6.62 7.77 -10.52
CA LEU A 158 -5.54 8.68 -10.09
C LEU A 158 -6.00 10.11 -9.80
N GLY A 159 -7.19 10.50 -10.24
CA GLY A 159 -7.67 11.89 -10.15
C GLY A 159 -6.88 12.85 -11.03
N GLN A 160 -7.03 14.15 -10.77
CA GLN A 160 -6.38 15.21 -11.58
C GLN A 160 -4.86 15.19 -11.46
N ASP A 161 -4.34 15.09 -10.23
CA ASP A 161 -2.93 15.29 -9.93
C ASP A 161 -2.24 14.02 -9.37
N GLY A 162 -2.92 12.87 -9.40
CA GLY A 162 -2.37 11.60 -8.93
C GLY A 162 -2.52 11.34 -7.42
N PHE A 163 -3.37 12.09 -6.71
CA PHE A 163 -3.55 11.99 -5.25
C PHE A 163 -4.92 11.44 -4.84
N THR A 164 -5.60 10.70 -5.70
CA THR A 164 -6.86 10.06 -5.34
C THR A 164 -6.63 8.90 -4.38
N GLY A 165 -7.58 8.66 -3.50
CA GLY A 165 -7.52 7.55 -2.56
C GLY A 165 -6.98 7.91 -1.18
N GLU A 166 -6.80 9.19 -0.87
CA GLU A 166 -6.34 9.65 0.46
C GLU A 166 -7.47 9.59 1.51
N ILE A 167 -8.16 8.42 1.60
CA ILE A 167 -9.30 8.25 2.52
C ILE A 167 -8.89 8.34 4.00
N GLY A 168 -7.66 7.94 4.31
CA GLY A 168 -7.11 8.07 5.66
C GLY A 168 -7.15 9.49 6.19
N HIS A 169 -7.10 10.47 5.30
CA HIS A 169 -7.11 11.89 5.64
C HIS A 169 -8.48 12.56 5.52
N THR A 170 -9.55 11.81 5.35
CA THR A 170 -10.92 12.36 5.44
C THR A 170 -11.36 12.47 6.89
N CYS A 171 -12.14 13.49 7.20
CA CYS A 171 -12.64 13.73 8.55
C CYS A 171 -13.80 12.76 8.84
N ILE A 172 -13.58 11.82 9.77
CA ILE A 172 -14.61 10.89 10.25
C ILE A 172 -15.22 11.40 11.57
N GLN A 173 -14.52 12.24 12.30
CA GLN A 173 -14.97 12.81 13.56
C GLN A 173 -14.58 14.29 13.66
N ILE A 174 -15.57 15.18 13.59
CA ILE A 174 -15.37 16.62 13.72
C ILE A 174 -14.76 16.95 15.10
N GLY A 175 -13.67 17.72 15.12
CA GLY A 175 -12.97 18.07 16.37
C GLY A 175 -12.25 16.90 17.04
N GLY A 176 -12.12 15.75 16.37
CA GLY A 176 -11.48 14.55 16.89
C GLY A 176 -9.95 14.63 16.97
N ARG A 177 -9.29 13.46 16.92
CA ARG A 177 -7.84 13.32 17.15
C ARG A 177 -7.01 14.12 16.13
N GLN A 178 -5.91 14.72 16.62
CA GLN A 178 -4.96 15.46 15.77
C GLN A 178 -4.26 14.51 14.80
N CYS A 179 -4.30 14.82 13.50
CA CYS A 179 -3.58 14.09 12.44
C CYS A 179 -2.26 14.77 12.08
N GLY A 180 -1.29 13.96 11.65
CA GLY A 180 0.00 14.44 11.14
C GLY A 180 -0.10 15.33 9.88
N CYS A 181 -1.22 15.25 9.14
CA CYS A 181 -1.51 16.13 8.00
C CYS A 181 -1.97 17.54 8.39
N GLY A 182 -2.04 17.85 9.68
CA GLY A 182 -2.48 19.16 10.21
C GLY A 182 -3.97 19.27 10.48
N LYS A 183 -4.81 18.31 10.06
CA LYS A 183 -6.27 18.30 10.29
C LYS A 183 -6.65 17.56 11.57
N LEU A 184 -7.89 17.75 12.02
CA LEU A 184 -8.50 17.01 13.12
C LEU A 184 -9.46 15.94 12.58
N GLY A 185 -9.52 14.78 13.26
CA GLY A 185 -10.54 13.78 13.06
C GLY A 185 -10.36 12.90 11.82
N CYS A 186 -9.16 12.82 11.25
CA CYS A 186 -8.88 11.95 10.11
C CYS A 186 -9.11 10.48 10.45
N LEU A 187 -9.67 9.69 9.52
CA LEU A 187 -9.95 8.26 9.68
C LEU A 187 -8.70 7.47 10.09
N GLU A 188 -7.53 7.80 9.54
CA GLU A 188 -6.25 7.21 9.89
C GLU A 188 -5.97 7.22 11.41
N MET A 189 -6.38 8.28 12.10
CA MET A 189 -6.14 8.44 13.53
C MET A 189 -6.98 7.52 14.41
N TYR A 190 -7.88 6.75 13.81
CA TYR A 190 -8.73 5.75 14.48
C TYR A 190 -8.44 4.33 14.01
N THR A 191 -7.87 4.15 12.81
CA THR A 191 -7.80 2.84 12.15
C THR A 191 -6.38 2.37 11.82
N SER A 192 -5.36 3.24 11.87
CA SER A 192 -3.95 2.86 11.73
C SER A 192 -3.37 2.28 13.03
N SER A 193 -2.17 1.71 12.98
CA SER A 193 -1.44 1.25 14.18
C SER A 193 -1.33 2.35 15.25
N LYS A 194 -1.15 3.59 14.85
CA LYS A 194 -1.14 4.75 15.75
C LYS A 194 -2.53 5.03 16.32
N GLY A 195 -3.56 4.94 15.48
CA GLY A 195 -4.96 5.09 15.87
C GLY A 195 -5.38 4.05 16.92
N ILE A 196 -4.98 2.78 16.71
CA ILE A 196 -5.21 1.69 17.67
C ILE A 196 -4.61 2.00 19.04
N VAL A 197 -3.40 2.55 19.09
CA VAL A 197 -2.76 2.94 20.36
C VAL A 197 -3.53 4.06 21.07
N TYR A 198 -4.06 5.03 20.34
CA TYR A 198 -4.91 6.08 20.93
C TYR A 198 -6.20 5.48 21.49
N THR A 199 -6.87 4.61 20.73
CA THR A 199 -8.09 3.90 21.19
C THR A 199 -7.79 3.03 22.41
N ALA A 200 -6.63 2.35 22.46
CA ALA A 200 -6.23 1.58 23.62
C ALA A 200 -6.08 2.44 24.89
N LYS A 201 -5.49 3.62 24.77
CA LYS A 201 -5.37 4.57 25.91
C LYS A 201 -6.73 5.02 26.40
N GLU A 202 -7.68 5.28 25.51
CA GLU A 202 -9.05 5.68 25.85
C GLU A 202 -9.78 4.52 26.57
N VAL A 203 -9.75 3.31 26.01
CA VAL A 203 -10.36 2.11 26.62
C VAL A 203 -9.77 1.82 28.00
N LEU A 204 -8.45 1.93 28.16
CA LEU A 204 -7.77 1.75 29.44
C LEU A 204 -8.15 2.81 30.48
N ALA A 205 -8.46 4.03 30.06
CA ALA A 205 -8.90 5.12 30.95
C ALA A 205 -10.37 4.96 31.36
N GLU A 206 -11.21 4.37 30.52
CA GLU A 206 -12.63 4.14 30.76
C GLU A 206 -12.93 2.90 31.63
N SER A 207 -11.99 1.97 31.74
CA SER A 207 -12.16 0.70 32.46
C SER A 207 -11.12 0.53 33.55
N SER A 208 -11.49 -0.09 34.66
CA SER A 208 -10.57 -0.55 35.72
C SER A 208 -10.22 -2.04 35.61
N GLU A 209 -10.71 -2.74 34.61
CA GLU A 209 -10.44 -4.16 34.41
C GLU A 209 -8.93 -4.43 34.21
N PRO A 210 -8.44 -5.57 34.75
CA PRO A 210 -7.06 -5.96 34.55
C PRO A 210 -6.81 -6.28 33.06
N SER A 211 -5.68 -5.82 32.55
CA SER A 211 -5.25 -6.11 31.18
C SER A 211 -3.73 -6.02 31.08
N PRO A 212 -3.07 -6.91 30.32
CA PRO A 212 -1.65 -6.82 30.04
C PRO A 212 -1.26 -5.53 29.30
N LEU A 213 -2.20 -4.88 28.60
CA LEU A 213 -1.98 -3.57 27.97
C LEU A 213 -1.49 -2.50 28.96
N ARG A 214 -1.89 -2.59 30.26
CA ARG A 214 -1.49 -1.63 31.32
C ARG A 214 -0.02 -1.76 31.70
N GLN A 215 0.62 -2.90 31.42
CA GLN A 215 1.99 -3.20 31.81
C GLN A 215 3.01 -2.82 30.73
N VAL A 216 2.53 -2.43 29.54
CA VAL A 216 3.40 -2.09 28.40
C VAL A 216 3.76 -0.62 28.41
N GLU A 217 5.03 -0.28 28.61
CA GLU A 217 5.52 1.10 28.67
C GLU A 217 5.32 1.86 27.34
N LYS A 218 5.65 1.21 26.22
CA LYS A 218 5.49 1.75 24.84
C LYS A 218 4.59 0.85 24.02
N LEU A 219 3.28 1.05 24.18
CA LEU A 219 2.30 0.25 23.48
C LEU A 219 2.35 0.50 21.98
N THR A 220 2.27 -0.58 21.19
CA THR A 220 2.20 -0.57 19.72
C THR A 220 0.91 -1.23 19.23
N GLY A 221 0.44 -0.88 18.02
CA GLY A 221 -0.73 -1.54 17.44
C GLY A 221 -0.57 -3.06 17.32
N THR A 222 0.62 -3.53 16.96
CA THR A 222 0.94 -4.97 16.87
C THR A 222 0.79 -5.69 18.23
N GLN A 223 1.20 -5.05 19.33
CA GLN A 223 1.02 -5.62 20.67
C GLN A 223 -0.44 -5.68 21.07
N VAL A 224 -1.25 -4.65 20.76
CA VAL A 224 -2.70 -4.70 20.99
C VAL A 224 -3.32 -5.87 20.23
N ILE A 225 -2.96 -6.07 18.96
CA ILE A 225 -3.43 -7.21 18.16
C ILE A 225 -3.01 -8.54 18.80
N ALA A 226 -1.76 -8.65 19.25
CA ALA A 226 -1.28 -9.87 19.91
C ALA A 226 -2.05 -10.19 21.19
N PHE A 227 -2.33 -9.21 22.05
CA PHE A 227 -3.15 -9.41 23.26
C PHE A 227 -4.61 -9.71 22.93
N CYS A 228 -5.14 -9.13 21.85
CA CYS A 228 -6.48 -9.47 21.36
C CYS A 228 -6.59 -10.95 21.03
N HIS A 229 -5.62 -11.53 20.33
CA HIS A 229 -5.56 -12.98 20.04
C HIS A 229 -5.34 -13.83 21.30
N GLN A 230 -4.65 -13.31 22.30
CA GLN A 230 -4.48 -13.98 23.61
C GLN A 230 -5.73 -13.94 24.47
N GLY A 231 -6.80 -13.27 24.04
CA GLY A 231 -8.09 -13.26 24.73
C GLY A 231 -8.29 -12.08 25.67
N ASP A 232 -7.41 -11.05 25.64
CA ASP A 232 -7.60 -9.86 26.46
C ASP A 232 -8.85 -9.08 26.05
N ALA A 233 -9.76 -8.88 27.00
CA ALA A 233 -11.06 -8.27 26.75
C ALA A 233 -10.93 -6.80 26.31
N LEU A 234 -10.01 -6.04 26.92
CA LEU A 234 -9.81 -4.64 26.57
C LEU A 234 -9.13 -4.50 25.20
N ALA A 235 -8.20 -5.38 24.84
CA ALA A 235 -7.61 -5.40 23.50
C ALA A 235 -8.66 -5.72 22.42
N ARG A 236 -9.59 -6.63 22.70
CA ARG A 236 -10.72 -6.92 21.79
C ARG A 236 -11.66 -5.73 21.67
N GLU A 237 -11.94 -5.02 22.76
CA GLU A 237 -12.74 -3.79 22.74
C GLU A 237 -12.06 -2.70 21.88
N VAL A 238 -10.73 -2.56 21.97
CA VAL A 238 -9.96 -1.66 21.10
C VAL A 238 -10.15 -2.01 19.64
N MET A 239 -10.03 -3.28 19.28
CA MET A 239 -10.19 -3.72 17.88
C MET A 239 -11.62 -3.56 17.39
N ARG A 240 -12.62 -3.82 18.24
CA ARG A 240 -14.03 -3.60 17.93
C ARG A 240 -14.30 -2.13 17.60
N ARG A 241 -13.86 -1.18 18.44
CA ARG A 241 -14.00 0.27 18.19
C ARG A 241 -13.25 0.70 16.91
N THR A 242 -12.07 0.14 16.68
CA THR A 242 -11.29 0.37 15.46
C THR A 242 -12.07 -0.08 14.23
N GLY A 243 -12.64 -1.27 14.28
CA GLY A 243 -13.46 -1.83 13.20
C GLY A 243 -14.72 -0.99 12.92
N GLU A 244 -15.41 -0.56 13.97
CA GLU A 244 -16.60 0.29 13.81
C GLU A 244 -16.28 1.60 13.09
N MET A 245 -15.20 2.30 13.48
CA MET A 245 -14.77 3.53 12.82
C MET A 245 -14.35 3.28 11.37
N LEU A 246 -13.69 2.15 11.11
CA LEU A 246 -13.33 1.73 9.76
C LEU A 246 -14.59 1.51 8.91
N GLY A 247 -15.58 0.78 9.44
CA GLY A 247 -16.83 0.48 8.75
C GLY A 247 -17.61 1.73 8.33
N VAL A 248 -17.71 2.72 9.23
CA VAL A 248 -18.33 4.02 8.90
C VAL A 248 -17.58 4.72 7.76
N GLY A 249 -16.25 4.77 7.84
CA GLY A 249 -15.43 5.37 6.79
C GLY A 249 -15.63 4.69 5.44
N LEU A 250 -15.57 3.35 5.42
CA LEU A 250 -15.73 2.55 4.20
C LEU A 250 -17.14 2.68 3.61
N ALA A 251 -18.18 2.78 4.44
CA ALA A 251 -19.55 2.99 3.99
C ALA A 251 -19.72 4.30 3.19
N ASN A 252 -19.05 5.38 3.63
CA ASN A 252 -19.04 6.64 2.91
C ASN A 252 -18.42 6.48 1.51
N TYR A 253 -17.28 5.77 1.39
CA TYR A 253 -16.63 5.58 0.09
C TYR A 253 -17.34 4.58 -0.79
N ALA A 254 -17.86 3.49 -0.25
CA ALA A 254 -18.65 2.55 -1.01
C ALA A 254 -19.91 3.21 -1.60
N SER A 255 -20.49 4.18 -0.90
CA SER A 255 -21.63 4.96 -1.41
C SER A 255 -21.25 5.87 -2.60
N LEU A 256 -19.96 6.21 -2.77
CA LEU A 256 -19.45 7.00 -3.89
C LEU A 256 -18.97 6.14 -5.06
N VAL A 257 -18.35 4.98 -4.75
CA VAL A 257 -17.64 4.14 -5.74
C VAL A 257 -18.48 2.94 -6.19
N ASN A 258 -19.37 2.43 -5.31
CA ASN A 258 -20.15 1.21 -5.51
C ASN A 258 -19.26 0.00 -5.90
N PRO A 259 -18.33 -0.42 -5.04
CA PRO A 259 -17.37 -1.47 -5.36
C PRO A 259 -17.99 -2.88 -5.26
N GLU A 260 -17.41 -3.84 -5.98
CA GLU A 260 -17.69 -5.28 -5.83
C GLU A 260 -17.08 -5.85 -4.55
N ALA A 261 -15.90 -5.33 -4.17
CA ALA A 261 -15.17 -5.76 -2.99
C ALA A 261 -14.35 -4.62 -2.37
N ILE A 262 -14.04 -4.78 -1.08
CA ILE A 262 -13.01 -4.04 -0.36
C ILE A 262 -11.95 -5.05 0.05
N ILE A 263 -10.70 -4.81 -0.33
CA ILE A 263 -9.58 -5.71 -0.09
C ILE A 263 -8.66 -5.08 0.95
N PHE A 264 -8.38 -5.82 2.01
CA PHE A 264 -7.58 -5.37 3.14
C PHE A 264 -6.18 -5.97 3.10
N THR A 265 -5.16 -5.14 3.30
CA THR A 265 -3.75 -5.53 3.39
C THR A 265 -3.03 -4.72 4.48
N GLY A 266 -1.87 -5.18 4.91
CA GLY A 266 -1.03 -4.54 5.91
C GLY A 266 -1.20 -5.12 7.31
N LYS A 267 -0.22 -4.85 8.18
CA LYS A 267 -0.06 -5.50 9.49
C LYS A 267 -1.26 -5.41 10.44
N VAL A 268 -2.08 -4.37 10.31
CA VAL A 268 -3.28 -4.21 11.16
C VAL A 268 -4.35 -5.25 10.82
N THR A 269 -4.39 -5.73 9.58
CA THR A 269 -5.36 -6.76 9.15
C THR A 269 -5.10 -8.13 9.80
N HIS A 270 -3.93 -8.34 10.39
CA HIS A 270 -3.63 -9.54 11.18
C HIS A 270 -4.51 -9.67 12.44
N ALA A 271 -5.26 -8.64 12.81
CA ALA A 271 -6.30 -8.77 13.83
C ALA A 271 -7.44 -9.70 13.40
N GLY A 272 -7.58 -9.98 12.10
CA GLY A 272 -8.56 -10.92 11.55
C GLY A 272 -10.00 -10.52 11.90
N GLU A 273 -10.80 -11.49 12.35
CA GLU A 273 -12.20 -11.33 12.72
C GLU A 273 -12.44 -10.21 13.75
N TRP A 274 -11.49 -10.01 14.70
CA TRP A 274 -11.61 -8.97 15.74
C TRP A 274 -11.68 -7.55 15.18
N LEU A 275 -11.17 -7.32 13.96
CA LEU A 275 -11.24 -6.06 13.24
C LEU A 275 -12.31 -6.09 12.14
N LEU A 276 -12.31 -7.14 11.32
CA LEU A 276 -13.07 -7.17 10.07
C LEU A 276 -14.55 -7.40 10.31
N ASP A 277 -14.94 -8.23 11.30
CA ASP A 277 -16.36 -8.46 11.61
C ASP A 277 -17.06 -7.19 12.11
N PRO A 278 -16.52 -6.45 13.13
CA PRO A 278 -17.11 -5.17 13.52
C PRO A 278 -17.07 -4.12 12.39
N ALA A 279 -16.04 -4.17 11.53
CA ALA A 279 -15.98 -3.26 10.38
C ALA A 279 -17.07 -3.57 9.35
N GLU A 280 -17.30 -4.82 9.01
CA GLU A 280 -18.35 -5.25 8.08
C GLU A 280 -19.75 -4.99 8.66
N GLN A 281 -19.96 -5.25 9.95
CA GLN A 281 -21.22 -4.92 10.62
C GLN A 281 -21.50 -3.43 10.54
N SER A 282 -20.56 -2.59 10.99
CA SER A 282 -20.69 -1.13 10.95
C SER A 282 -20.85 -0.60 9.54
N PHE A 283 -20.11 -1.16 8.57
CA PHE A 283 -20.27 -0.85 7.15
C PHE A 283 -21.72 -1.07 6.68
N ASN A 284 -22.29 -2.24 6.96
CA ASN A 284 -23.65 -2.59 6.56
C ASN A 284 -24.74 -1.75 7.27
N GLU A 285 -24.44 -1.18 8.43
CA GLU A 285 -25.34 -0.26 9.13
C GLU A 285 -25.37 1.13 8.51
N HIS A 286 -24.23 1.59 7.93
CA HIS A 286 -24.06 2.97 7.47
C HIS A 286 -24.01 3.14 5.95
N VAL A 287 -23.81 2.08 5.18
CA VAL A 287 -23.74 2.17 3.71
C VAL A 287 -25.12 2.43 3.12
N PHE A 288 -25.16 3.08 1.95
CA PHE A 288 -26.40 3.30 1.19
C PHE A 288 -27.14 1.97 0.98
N HIS A 289 -28.44 1.94 1.30
CA HIS A 289 -29.24 0.71 1.42
C HIS A 289 -29.19 -0.20 0.18
N ASN A 290 -29.07 0.35 -1.03
CA ASN A 290 -28.97 -0.44 -2.26
C ASN A 290 -27.63 -1.15 -2.44
N ILE A 291 -26.61 -0.80 -1.64
CA ILE A 291 -25.27 -1.40 -1.65
C ILE A 291 -25.14 -2.45 -0.51
N LYS A 292 -25.91 -2.29 0.55
CA LYS A 292 -25.88 -3.17 1.73
C LYS A 292 -25.91 -4.65 1.36
N GLY A 293 -24.97 -5.42 1.92
CA GLY A 293 -24.85 -6.86 1.73
C GLY A 293 -24.34 -7.29 0.34
N LYS A 294 -23.88 -6.35 -0.51
CA LYS A 294 -23.39 -6.65 -1.86
C LYS A 294 -21.88 -6.54 -2.01
N VAL A 295 -21.21 -5.84 -1.10
CA VAL A 295 -19.76 -5.61 -1.13
C VAL A 295 -19.07 -6.72 -0.35
N LYS A 296 -18.10 -7.38 -0.96
CA LYS A 296 -17.31 -8.43 -0.30
C LYS A 296 -16.17 -7.79 0.49
N PHE A 297 -15.95 -8.27 1.71
CA PHE A 297 -14.75 -7.96 2.51
C PHE A 297 -13.74 -9.08 2.29
N LEU A 298 -12.60 -8.77 1.68
CA LEU A 298 -11.57 -9.74 1.32
C LEU A 298 -10.22 -9.34 1.94
N THR A 299 -9.43 -10.30 2.33
CA THR A 299 -8.02 -10.07 2.65
C THR A 299 -7.16 -10.21 1.41
N SER A 300 -5.99 -9.57 1.40
CA SER A 300 -4.99 -9.70 0.34
C SER A 300 -4.72 -11.16 -0.03
N GLY A 301 -4.63 -11.44 -1.32
CA GLY A 301 -4.21 -12.73 -1.86
C GLY A 301 -2.69 -12.85 -2.01
N LEU A 302 -1.94 -11.77 -1.72
CA LEU A 302 -0.49 -11.71 -1.85
C LEU A 302 0.18 -11.67 -0.48
N GLU A 303 1.38 -12.26 -0.40
CA GLU A 303 2.19 -12.20 0.82
C GLU A 303 2.61 -10.76 1.14
N GLU A 304 2.48 -10.35 2.40
CA GLU A 304 2.82 -8.99 2.87
C GLU A 304 4.25 -8.57 2.51
N SER A 305 5.19 -9.52 2.50
CA SER A 305 6.61 -9.29 2.17
C SER A 305 6.90 -9.12 0.69
N GLU A 306 5.92 -9.38 -0.18
CA GLU A 306 6.10 -9.41 -1.63
C GLU A 306 5.10 -8.55 -2.41
N ILE A 307 4.04 -8.09 -1.74
CA ILE A 307 2.94 -7.35 -2.38
C ILE A 307 3.41 -6.10 -3.13
N ASP A 308 4.37 -5.36 -2.58
CA ASP A 308 4.92 -4.16 -3.22
C ASP A 308 5.77 -4.49 -4.44
N LEU A 309 6.58 -5.56 -4.36
CA LEU A 309 7.38 -6.05 -5.50
C LEU A 309 6.51 -6.60 -6.61
N LEU A 310 5.50 -7.41 -6.27
CA LEU A 310 4.55 -7.97 -7.23
C LEU A 310 3.70 -6.86 -7.85
N GLY A 311 3.24 -5.91 -7.06
CA GLY A 311 2.54 -4.74 -7.56
C GLY A 311 3.40 -3.90 -8.51
N ALA A 312 4.67 -3.66 -8.15
CA ALA A 312 5.63 -2.96 -9.00
C ALA A 312 5.89 -3.74 -10.30
N SER A 313 5.99 -5.07 -10.24
CA SER A 313 6.12 -5.90 -11.45
C SER A 313 4.90 -5.82 -12.36
N ALA A 314 3.69 -5.87 -11.78
CA ALA A 314 2.46 -5.69 -12.53
C ALA A 314 2.39 -4.32 -13.20
N LEU A 315 2.76 -3.26 -12.48
CA LEU A 315 2.90 -1.91 -13.03
C LEU A 315 3.89 -1.87 -14.20
N ALA A 316 5.02 -2.58 -14.09
CA ALA A 316 6.02 -2.64 -15.16
C ALA A 316 5.46 -3.28 -16.43
N TRP A 317 4.61 -4.32 -16.32
CA TRP A 317 3.97 -4.94 -17.49
C TRP A 317 3.03 -4.01 -18.24
N GLU A 318 2.42 -3.03 -17.55
CA GLU A 318 1.51 -2.05 -18.14
C GLU A 318 2.23 -0.88 -18.84
N VAL A 319 3.53 -0.72 -18.64
CA VAL A 319 4.30 0.36 -19.28
C VAL A 319 4.40 0.12 -20.79
N GLU A 320 3.93 1.09 -21.57
CA GLU A 320 4.17 1.10 -23.00
C GLU A 320 5.66 1.36 -23.30
N GLU A 321 6.28 0.50 -24.12
CA GLU A 321 7.63 0.78 -24.62
C GLU A 321 7.58 2.02 -25.49
N TYR A 322 8.09 3.14 -25.00
CA TYR A 322 8.35 4.29 -25.84
C TYR A 322 9.53 3.96 -26.77
N SER A 323 9.24 3.53 -27.98
CA SER A 323 10.21 3.56 -29.04
C SER A 323 10.50 5.03 -29.40
N LEU A 324 11.66 5.54 -29.00
CA LEU A 324 12.14 6.86 -29.42
C LEU A 324 12.39 6.92 -30.92
N PHE A 325 12.22 5.83 -31.63
CA PHE A 325 12.44 5.68 -33.07
C PHE A 325 11.23 4.99 -33.71
N LYS A 326 10.15 5.72 -33.87
CA LYS A 326 9.14 5.43 -34.91
C LYS A 326 9.24 6.45 -36.01
#